data_d1cdd30da2bb039d43af10814b040f96
#
_entry.id   d1cdd30da2bb039d43af10814b040f96
#
_cell.length_a   1.000
_cell.length_b   1.000
_cell.length_c   1.000
_cell.angle_alpha   90.00
_cell.angle_beta   90.00
_cell.angle_gamma   90.00
#
_symmetry.space_group_name_H-M   'P 1'
#
loop_
_entity.id
_entity.type
_entity.pdbx_description
1 polymer ?
#
loop_
_entity_poly.entity_id
_entity_poly.type
_entity_poly.pdbx_seq_one_letter_code
_entity_poly.pdbx_strand_id
1 'polypeptide(L)'
;MTAILGPKPNQIPLGAMLPQQTAAGPIKTTTITSGSGTFTPVVTGGLCVVKLIGGGGGGGRGTTGIQAAGGGAAGVAVEFTARPTAALSYAIGAAGVGSTTNNTAGTAGGLTRLGNWVAPGGTGGTATGAAAAAITVGAGWVTGGAGGTGGTGATGQTGSAPGGLPAATGTAAGGSASTGGGGGGGGDSTDGSGGAGGNGDATTGTAGSNATGYGGGGGGGGAGGTTTGNGGNGSAGYILILEYGNV
;
A
#
# COMPACT_ATOMS: atom_id res chain seq x y z
N MET A 1 -0.33 -82.04 2.46
CA MET A 1 -1.35 -81.03 2.82
C MET A 1 -1.05 -79.76 2.05
N THR A 2 -1.83 -79.49 0.99
CA THR A 2 -1.62 -78.33 0.14
C THR A 2 -2.65 -77.24 0.59
N ALA A 3 -2.14 -76.13 1.13
CA ALA A 3 -2.96 -75.02 1.57
C ALA A 3 -3.45 -74.24 0.33
N ILE A 4 -4.77 -74.22 0.11
CA ILE A 4 -5.44 -73.40 -0.89
C ILE A 4 -5.54 -71.95 -0.32
N LEU A 5 -4.71 -71.05 -0.85
CA LEU A 5 -4.84 -69.62 -0.60
C LEU A 5 -6.07 -69.12 -1.38
N GLY A 6 -7.09 -68.66 -0.67
CA GLY A 6 -8.27 -67.99 -1.22
C GLY A 6 -7.89 -66.67 -1.90
N PRO A 7 -8.72 -66.18 -2.83
CA PRO A 7 -8.48 -64.94 -3.57
C PRO A 7 -8.39 -63.74 -2.58
N LYS A 8 -7.34 -62.91 -2.75
CA LYS A 8 -7.18 -61.67 -1.99
C LYS A 8 -8.35 -60.72 -2.29
N PRO A 9 -8.93 -60.05 -1.25
CA PRO A 9 -9.96 -59.04 -1.49
C PRO A 9 -9.43 -57.95 -2.40
N ASN A 10 -10.26 -57.58 -3.35
CA ASN A 10 -10.00 -56.59 -4.39
C ASN A 10 -9.62 -55.26 -3.70
N GLN A 11 -8.32 -54.95 -3.63
CA GLN A 11 -7.84 -53.66 -3.19
C GLN A 11 -8.10 -52.67 -4.31
N ILE A 12 -9.12 -51.83 -4.19
CA ILE A 12 -9.31 -50.65 -5.02
C ILE A 12 -8.07 -49.77 -4.81
N PRO A 13 -7.29 -49.47 -5.87
CA PRO A 13 -6.12 -48.59 -5.70
C PRO A 13 -6.62 -47.22 -5.24
N LEU A 14 -6.16 -46.78 -4.07
CA LEU A 14 -6.52 -45.49 -3.45
C LEU A 14 -6.19 -44.27 -4.33
N GLY A 15 -5.50 -44.47 -5.45
CA GLY A 15 -5.13 -43.43 -6.43
C GLY A 15 -6.19 -43.16 -7.51
N ALA A 16 -7.30 -43.94 -7.57
CA ALA A 16 -8.27 -43.84 -8.66
C ALA A 16 -9.54 -43.02 -8.32
N MET A 17 -9.63 -42.42 -7.13
CA MET A 17 -10.86 -41.75 -6.68
C MET A 17 -10.73 -40.31 -6.20
N LEU A 18 -9.66 -39.64 -6.49
CA LEU A 18 -9.66 -38.19 -6.39
C LEU A 18 -9.68 -37.63 -7.81
N PRO A 19 -10.81 -37.06 -8.28
CA PRO A 19 -10.72 -36.22 -9.45
C PRO A 19 -9.66 -35.17 -9.13
N GLN A 20 -8.59 -35.09 -9.92
CA GLN A 20 -7.69 -33.93 -9.90
C GLN A 20 -8.58 -32.73 -10.20
N GLN A 21 -9.02 -32.06 -9.15
CA GLN A 21 -9.50 -30.70 -9.29
C GLN A 21 -8.30 -29.89 -9.79
N THR A 22 -8.16 -29.80 -11.11
CA THR A 22 -7.36 -28.74 -11.71
C THR A 22 -7.93 -27.45 -11.13
N ALA A 23 -7.15 -26.75 -10.30
CA ALA A 23 -7.55 -25.48 -9.75
C ALA A 23 -7.96 -24.58 -10.93
N ALA A 24 -9.26 -24.44 -11.16
CA ALA A 24 -9.77 -23.59 -12.21
C ALA A 24 -9.34 -22.17 -11.84
N GLY A 25 -8.63 -21.51 -12.76
CA GLY A 25 -8.28 -20.10 -12.59
C GLY A 25 -9.55 -19.23 -12.43
N PRO A 26 -9.39 -17.96 -12.07
CA PRO A 26 -10.52 -17.06 -11.99
C PRO A 26 -11.24 -16.97 -13.35
N ILE A 27 -12.56 -17.01 -13.34
CA ILE A 27 -13.39 -16.83 -14.54
C ILE A 27 -13.38 -15.38 -15.03
N LYS A 28 -13.10 -14.42 -14.10
CA LYS A 28 -12.94 -13.02 -14.40
C LYS A 28 -12.00 -12.36 -13.40
N THR A 29 -11.16 -11.45 -13.89
CA THR A 29 -10.35 -10.53 -13.09
C THR A 29 -10.84 -9.11 -13.34
N THR A 30 -11.17 -8.39 -12.28
CA THR A 30 -11.59 -6.97 -12.34
C THR A 30 -10.60 -6.13 -11.52
N THR A 31 -9.98 -5.13 -12.14
CA THR A 31 -9.12 -4.14 -11.48
C THR A 31 -9.76 -2.77 -11.58
N ILE A 32 -9.93 -2.08 -10.45
CA ILE A 32 -10.52 -0.74 -10.39
C ILE A 32 -9.50 0.19 -9.72
N THR A 33 -9.06 1.22 -10.45
CA THR A 33 -7.94 2.09 -10.06
C THR A 33 -8.34 3.53 -9.75
N SER A 34 -9.60 3.90 -9.98
CA SER A 34 -10.07 5.27 -9.72
C SER A 34 -11.60 5.35 -9.65
N GLY A 35 -12.09 6.43 -9.07
CA GLY A 35 -13.51 6.79 -9.05
C GLY A 35 -14.36 6.00 -8.06
N SER A 36 -15.65 6.03 -8.30
CA SER A 36 -16.67 5.30 -7.56
C SER A 36 -17.72 4.74 -8.51
N GLY A 37 -18.40 3.68 -8.08
CA GLY A 37 -19.40 3.02 -8.93
C GLY A 37 -19.96 1.77 -8.27
N THR A 38 -20.37 0.82 -9.09
CA THR A 38 -20.96 -0.44 -8.65
C THR A 38 -20.25 -1.61 -9.32
N PHE A 39 -19.81 -2.56 -8.53
CA PHE A 39 -19.35 -3.86 -8.98
C PHE A 39 -20.51 -4.85 -8.99
N THR A 40 -20.75 -5.49 -10.13
CA THR A 40 -21.76 -6.55 -10.26
C THR A 40 -21.04 -7.88 -10.52
N PRO A 41 -21.16 -8.88 -9.62
CA PRO A 41 -20.51 -10.18 -9.81
C PRO A 41 -21.07 -10.90 -11.05
N VAL A 42 -20.21 -11.62 -11.77
CA VAL A 42 -20.62 -12.44 -12.93
C VAL A 42 -21.49 -13.60 -12.49
N VAL A 43 -21.13 -14.21 -11.36
CA VAL A 43 -21.91 -15.31 -10.75
C VAL A 43 -22.38 -14.85 -9.37
N THR A 44 -23.72 -14.68 -9.22
CA THR A 44 -24.33 -14.35 -7.93
C THR A 44 -24.05 -15.45 -6.91
N GLY A 45 -23.45 -15.08 -5.77
CA GLY A 45 -23.03 -16.04 -4.75
C GLY A 45 -21.75 -16.84 -5.11
N GLY A 46 -21.13 -16.59 -6.26
CA GLY A 46 -19.83 -17.14 -6.63
C GLY A 46 -18.72 -16.68 -5.70
N LEU A 47 -17.65 -17.47 -5.58
CA LEU A 47 -16.48 -17.10 -4.78
C LEU A 47 -15.72 -15.94 -5.43
N CYS A 48 -15.46 -14.88 -4.66
CA CYS A 48 -14.56 -13.79 -5.03
C CYS A 48 -13.39 -13.73 -4.04
N VAL A 49 -12.17 -13.63 -4.56
CA VAL A 49 -10.99 -13.20 -3.79
C VAL A 49 -10.79 -11.72 -4.06
N VAL A 50 -10.76 -10.91 -3.02
CA VAL A 50 -10.75 -9.45 -3.12
C VAL A 50 -9.53 -8.90 -2.40
N LYS A 51 -8.84 -7.95 -3.04
CA LYS A 51 -7.80 -7.12 -2.45
C LYS A 51 -8.21 -5.65 -2.57
N LEU A 52 -8.19 -4.93 -1.46
CA LEU A 52 -8.38 -3.48 -1.38
C LEU A 52 -7.09 -2.84 -0.89
N ILE A 53 -6.71 -1.71 -1.49
CA ILE A 53 -5.61 -0.87 -0.96
C ILE A 53 -6.13 0.57 -0.85
N GLY A 54 -5.93 1.20 0.33
CA GLY A 54 -6.20 2.61 0.57
C GLY A 54 -5.19 3.51 -0.15
N GLY A 55 -5.52 4.78 -0.39
CA GLY A 55 -4.58 5.75 -0.94
C GLY A 55 -3.45 6.06 0.04
N GLY A 56 -2.22 6.28 -0.44
CA GLY A 56 -1.10 6.71 0.39
C GLY A 56 -1.15 8.20 0.73
N GLY A 57 -0.59 8.60 1.88
CA GLY A 57 -0.45 9.98 2.30
C GLY A 57 0.61 10.76 1.51
N GLY A 58 0.45 12.06 1.37
CA GLY A 58 1.47 12.94 0.77
C GLY A 58 2.57 13.28 1.77
N GLY A 59 3.77 13.61 1.28
CA GLY A 59 4.89 14.09 2.10
C GLY A 59 4.68 15.54 2.59
N GLY A 60 5.30 15.89 3.72
CA GLY A 60 5.30 17.24 4.26
C GLY A 60 6.29 18.17 3.57
N ARG A 61 6.21 19.48 3.87
CA ARG A 61 7.21 20.50 3.55
C ARG A 61 7.68 21.19 4.83
N GLY A 62 8.99 21.14 5.08
CA GLY A 62 9.58 21.69 6.30
C GLY A 62 9.64 23.22 6.32
N THR A 63 10.34 23.76 7.33
CA THR A 63 10.65 25.18 7.44
C THR A 63 11.98 25.50 6.75
N THR A 64 12.17 26.74 6.33
CA THR A 64 13.49 27.24 5.89
C THR A 64 14.51 27.07 7.00
N GLY A 65 15.73 26.73 6.66
CA GLY A 65 16.81 26.44 7.59
C GLY A 65 17.24 24.99 7.50
N ILE A 66 17.34 24.30 8.63
CA ILE A 66 17.95 22.97 8.73
C ILE A 66 16.93 21.82 8.87
N GLN A 67 15.63 22.12 9.04
CA GLN A 67 14.62 21.11 9.30
C GLN A 67 13.87 20.68 8.05
N ALA A 68 14.07 19.44 7.65
CA ALA A 68 13.34 18.80 6.55
C ALA A 68 12.01 18.17 7.02
N ALA A 69 11.16 17.83 6.09
CA ALA A 69 9.85 17.25 6.37
C ALA A 69 9.87 15.72 6.40
N GLY A 70 8.90 15.11 7.07
CA GLY A 70 8.65 13.67 7.03
C GLY A 70 7.93 13.22 5.77
N GLY A 71 8.16 11.96 5.36
CA GLY A 71 7.40 11.30 4.30
C GLY A 71 6.01 10.88 4.77
N GLY A 72 5.08 10.70 3.83
CA GLY A 72 3.74 10.18 4.08
C GLY A 72 3.75 8.66 4.31
N ALA A 73 2.77 8.15 5.06
CA ALA A 73 2.58 6.72 5.23
C ALA A 73 1.82 6.11 4.05
N ALA A 74 2.01 4.82 3.82
CA ALA A 74 1.23 4.07 2.83
C ALA A 74 -0.18 3.76 3.34
N GLY A 75 -1.09 3.51 2.39
CA GLY A 75 -2.42 2.99 2.67
C GLY A 75 -2.39 1.53 3.13
N VAL A 76 -3.43 1.14 3.83
CA VAL A 76 -3.63 -0.23 4.32
C VAL A 76 -4.06 -1.13 3.17
N ALA A 77 -3.58 -2.39 3.17
CA ALA A 77 -4.06 -3.44 2.29
C ALA A 77 -4.95 -4.43 3.06
N VAL A 78 -6.04 -4.84 2.44
CA VAL A 78 -7.00 -5.84 2.98
C VAL A 78 -7.24 -6.88 1.92
N GLU A 79 -7.05 -8.16 2.28
CA GLU A 79 -7.38 -9.30 1.42
C GLU A 79 -8.41 -10.19 2.11
N PHE A 80 -9.47 -10.58 1.38
CA PHE A 80 -10.53 -11.43 1.92
C PHE A 80 -11.23 -12.19 0.80
N THR A 81 -12.01 -13.20 1.21
CA THR A 81 -12.92 -13.90 0.32
C THR A 81 -14.35 -13.47 0.59
N ALA A 82 -15.15 -13.36 -0.45
CA ALA A 82 -16.56 -13.01 -0.37
C ALA A 82 -17.40 -13.84 -1.35
N ARG A 83 -18.70 -13.94 -1.08
CA ARG A 83 -19.70 -14.51 -1.99
C ARG A 83 -20.82 -13.47 -2.19
N PRO A 84 -20.63 -12.46 -3.02
CA PRO A 84 -21.62 -11.40 -3.20
C PRO A 84 -22.91 -11.94 -3.83
N THR A 85 -24.04 -11.71 -3.17
CA THR A 85 -25.37 -12.08 -3.67
C THR A 85 -26.09 -10.92 -4.37
N ALA A 86 -25.49 -9.73 -4.34
CA ALA A 86 -25.98 -8.52 -4.99
C ALA A 86 -24.80 -7.65 -5.44
N ALA A 87 -25.09 -6.63 -6.24
CA ALA A 87 -24.12 -5.62 -6.65
C ALA A 87 -23.60 -4.84 -5.43
N LEU A 88 -22.31 -4.52 -5.42
CA LEU A 88 -21.61 -3.82 -4.35
C LEU A 88 -21.15 -2.43 -4.81
N SER A 89 -21.45 -1.39 -4.05
CA SER A 89 -20.89 -0.06 -4.30
C SER A 89 -19.40 -0.05 -3.99
N TYR A 90 -18.61 0.69 -4.76
CA TYR A 90 -17.20 0.90 -4.50
C TYR A 90 -16.81 2.37 -4.56
N ALA A 91 -15.71 2.71 -3.90
CA ALA A 91 -15.00 3.97 -4.08
C ALA A 91 -13.50 3.74 -3.87
N ILE A 92 -12.69 4.34 -4.73
CA ILE A 92 -11.23 4.26 -4.65
C ILE A 92 -10.71 5.46 -3.86
N GLY A 93 -9.83 5.19 -2.89
CA GLY A 93 -9.16 6.20 -2.10
C GLY A 93 -8.25 7.08 -2.95
N ALA A 94 -8.43 8.38 -2.90
CA ALA A 94 -7.55 9.32 -3.59
C ALA A 94 -6.15 9.32 -2.96
N ALA A 95 -5.14 9.66 -3.75
CA ALA A 95 -3.79 9.95 -3.28
C ALA A 95 -3.79 11.15 -2.32
N GLY A 96 -2.99 11.10 -1.26
CA GLY A 96 -2.66 12.25 -0.45
C GLY A 96 -1.76 13.22 -1.24
N VAL A 97 -2.00 14.50 -1.10
CA VAL A 97 -1.24 15.56 -1.79
C VAL A 97 -0.04 15.96 -0.94
N GLY A 98 1.15 16.02 -1.56
CA GLY A 98 2.34 16.56 -0.93
C GLY A 98 2.21 18.06 -0.68
N SER A 99 2.78 18.55 0.42
CA SER A 99 2.69 19.96 0.77
C SER A 99 3.56 20.83 -0.14
N THR A 100 2.98 21.91 -0.65
CA THR A 100 3.69 22.98 -1.39
C THR A 100 3.87 24.25 -0.55
N THR A 101 3.31 24.29 0.65
CA THR A 101 3.38 25.41 1.59
C THR A 101 4.41 25.12 2.69
N ASN A 102 5.27 26.10 3.00
CA ASN A 102 6.27 25.98 4.08
C ASN A 102 5.60 25.63 5.41
N ASN A 103 6.28 24.82 6.21
CA ASN A 103 5.84 24.38 7.52
C ASN A 103 4.43 23.77 7.51
N THR A 104 4.14 22.96 6.49
CA THR A 104 2.83 22.33 6.36
C THR A 104 2.97 20.82 6.11
N ALA A 105 2.12 20.04 6.77
CA ALA A 105 2.01 18.61 6.55
C ALA A 105 1.42 18.30 5.16
N GLY A 106 1.76 17.15 4.61
CA GLY A 106 1.02 16.57 3.51
C GLY A 106 -0.37 16.13 3.93
N THR A 107 -1.27 15.92 2.98
CA THR A 107 -2.61 15.41 3.28
C THR A 107 -2.63 13.89 3.40
N ALA A 108 -3.56 13.36 4.19
CA ALA A 108 -3.80 11.92 4.22
C ALA A 108 -4.35 11.41 2.88
N GLY A 109 -4.09 10.15 2.57
CA GLY A 109 -4.74 9.44 1.49
C GLY A 109 -6.19 9.09 1.81
N GLY A 110 -7.01 8.86 0.80
CA GLY A 110 -8.41 8.46 0.94
C GLY A 110 -8.57 6.98 1.27
N LEU A 111 -9.70 6.61 1.88
CA LEU A 111 -10.07 5.21 2.06
C LEU A 111 -10.58 4.59 0.74
N THR A 112 -10.25 3.31 0.51
CA THR A 112 -10.84 2.48 -0.54
C THR A 112 -11.91 1.59 0.07
N ARG A 113 -13.06 1.43 -0.59
CA ARG A 113 -14.15 0.58 -0.09
C ARG A 113 -14.78 -0.26 -1.19
N LEU A 114 -15.32 -1.43 -0.80
CA LEU A 114 -16.19 -2.27 -1.61
C LEU A 114 -17.32 -2.78 -0.70
N GLY A 115 -18.55 -2.32 -0.90
CA GLY A 115 -19.65 -2.56 0.04
C GLY A 115 -19.29 -2.06 1.45
N ASN A 116 -19.27 -2.97 2.42
CA ASN A 116 -18.92 -2.70 3.82
C ASN A 116 -17.43 -2.89 4.15
N TRP A 117 -16.63 -3.43 3.22
CA TRP A 117 -15.19 -3.59 3.43
C TRP A 117 -14.45 -2.30 3.10
N VAL A 118 -13.52 -1.93 3.96
CA VAL A 118 -12.80 -0.66 3.89
C VAL A 118 -11.31 -0.89 4.10
N ALA A 119 -10.48 -0.32 3.21
CA ALA A 119 -9.04 -0.18 3.39
C ALA A 119 -8.72 1.29 3.66
N PRO A 120 -8.29 1.66 4.88
CA PRO A 120 -7.93 3.04 5.22
C PRO A 120 -6.77 3.58 4.38
N GLY A 121 -6.76 4.88 4.14
CA GLY A 121 -5.65 5.57 3.50
C GLY A 121 -4.52 5.88 4.51
N GLY A 122 -3.29 6.10 4.01
CA GLY A 122 -2.13 6.47 4.80
C GLY A 122 -2.20 7.91 5.34
N THR A 123 -1.55 8.16 6.47
CA THR A 123 -1.42 9.51 7.05
C THR A 123 -0.43 10.37 6.26
N GLY A 124 -0.64 11.69 6.22
CA GLY A 124 0.30 12.62 5.60
C GLY A 124 1.59 12.79 6.42
N GLY A 125 2.71 13.06 5.74
CA GLY A 125 3.99 13.41 6.35
C GLY A 125 3.94 14.75 7.07
N THR A 126 4.67 14.89 8.16
CA THR A 126 4.65 16.10 8.99
C THR A 126 5.60 17.16 8.46
N ALA A 127 5.33 18.42 8.79
CA ALA A 127 6.24 19.54 8.52
C ALA A 127 7.46 19.58 9.46
N THR A 128 7.35 19.00 10.64
CA THR A 128 8.38 19.01 11.70
C THR A 128 9.39 17.87 11.58
N GLY A 129 9.38 17.15 10.47
CA GLY A 129 10.29 16.03 10.22
C GLY A 129 9.90 14.71 10.89
N ALA A 130 8.87 14.68 11.74
CA ALA A 130 8.43 13.41 12.33
C ALA A 130 7.87 12.46 11.25
N ALA A 131 8.10 11.16 11.41
CA ALA A 131 7.53 10.13 10.56
C ALA A 131 6.01 10.18 10.54
N ALA A 132 5.39 9.97 9.39
CA ALA A 132 3.97 9.65 9.32
C ALA A 132 3.75 8.25 9.91
N ALA A 133 2.89 8.14 10.91
CA ALA A 133 2.61 6.85 11.55
C ALA A 133 1.87 5.91 10.58
N ALA A 134 2.27 4.63 10.61
CA ALA A 134 1.47 3.57 10.01
C ALA A 134 0.11 3.46 10.70
N ILE A 135 -0.94 3.14 9.93
CA ILE A 135 -2.26 2.89 10.51
C ILE A 135 -2.28 1.47 11.08
N THR A 136 -2.49 1.35 12.38
CA THR A 136 -2.65 0.05 13.02
C THR A 136 -4.02 -0.53 12.68
N VAL A 137 -4.06 -1.76 12.24
CA VAL A 137 -5.28 -2.48 11.82
C VAL A 137 -5.38 -3.83 12.52
N GLY A 138 -6.59 -4.38 12.56
CA GLY A 138 -6.86 -5.68 13.18
C GLY A 138 -6.25 -6.86 12.42
N ALA A 139 -6.38 -8.05 12.99
CA ALA A 139 -5.91 -9.31 12.38
C ALA A 139 -6.54 -9.55 10.99
N GLY A 140 -5.74 -10.07 10.06
CA GLY A 140 -6.15 -10.31 8.67
C GLY A 140 -5.96 -9.12 7.72
N TRP A 141 -5.42 -8.02 8.20
CA TRP A 141 -5.13 -6.82 7.44
C TRP A 141 -3.62 -6.58 7.40
N VAL A 142 -3.14 -5.95 6.35
CA VAL A 142 -1.74 -5.56 6.20
C VAL A 142 -1.62 -4.07 6.44
N THR A 143 -0.87 -3.69 7.47
CA THR A 143 -0.56 -2.30 7.75
C THR A 143 0.28 -1.72 6.60
N GLY A 144 -0.07 -0.52 6.14
CA GLY A 144 0.81 0.23 5.24
C GLY A 144 2.11 0.60 5.95
N GLY A 145 3.21 0.74 5.19
CA GLY A 145 4.48 1.21 5.72
C GLY A 145 4.39 2.63 6.30
N ALA A 146 5.07 2.89 7.42
CA ALA A 146 5.22 4.25 7.95
C ALA A 146 6.12 5.10 7.04
N GLY A 147 5.90 6.41 6.99
CA GLY A 147 6.84 7.34 6.38
C GLY A 147 8.14 7.44 7.19
N GLY A 148 9.27 7.79 6.53
CA GLY A 148 10.53 8.10 7.20
C GLY A 148 10.54 9.49 7.85
N THR A 149 11.39 9.67 8.86
CA THR A 149 11.63 10.99 9.47
C THR A 149 12.50 11.86 8.57
N GLY A 150 12.22 13.15 8.51
CA GLY A 150 13.14 14.16 7.97
C GLY A 150 14.33 14.39 8.91
N GLY A 151 15.52 14.65 8.35
CA GLY A 151 16.73 15.00 9.10
C GLY A 151 16.77 16.47 9.50
N THR A 152 17.43 16.76 10.61
CA THR A 152 17.80 18.14 11.02
C THR A 152 19.30 18.27 10.85
N GLY A 153 19.77 18.92 9.78
CA GLY A 153 21.20 18.99 9.44
C GLY A 153 21.82 17.60 9.16
N ALA A 154 21.02 16.58 8.85
CA ALA A 154 21.42 15.21 8.64
C ALA A 154 20.59 14.54 7.52
N THR A 155 21.03 13.39 7.06
CA THR A 155 20.29 12.57 6.08
C THR A 155 18.93 12.17 6.64
N GLY A 156 17.88 12.29 5.81
CA GLY A 156 16.54 11.82 6.11
C GLY A 156 16.49 10.29 6.22
N GLN A 157 15.52 9.78 6.96
CA GLN A 157 15.36 8.34 7.12
C GLN A 157 14.50 7.73 6.02
N THR A 158 14.77 6.46 5.75
CA THR A 158 14.00 5.63 4.84
C THR A 158 12.58 5.38 5.38
N GLY A 159 11.59 5.37 4.51
CA GLY A 159 10.25 4.86 4.83
C GLY A 159 10.28 3.36 5.10
N SER A 160 9.31 2.85 5.81
CA SER A 160 9.23 1.42 6.12
C SER A 160 8.36 0.62 5.13
N ALA A 161 8.66 -0.67 5.02
CA ALA A 161 7.85 -1.63 4.30
C ALA A 161 6.53 -1.93 5.04
N PRO A 162 5.49 -2.45 4.34
CA PRO A 162 4.25 -2.88 4.96
C PRO A 162 4.49 -4.04 5.92
N GLY A 163 3.75 -4.07 7.04
CA GLY A 163 3.81 -5.16 8.00
C GLY A 163 2.98 -6.36 7.54
N GLY A 164 3.57 -7.55 7.49
CA GLY A 164 2.85 -8.83 7.41
C GLY A 164 2.74 -9.50 6.04
N LEU A 165 3.10 -8.87 4.93
CA LEU A 165 3.23 -9.49 3.61
C LEU A 165 4.56 -9.11 2.95
N PRO A 166 5.05 -9.88 1.96
CA PRO A 166 6.21 -9.45 1.17
C PRO A 166 5.96 -8.07 0.59
N ALA A 167 6.81 -7.10 0.93
CA ALA A 167 6.74 -5.76 0.39
C ALA A 167 6.87 -5.79 -1.14
N ALA A 168 6.12 -4.94 -1.82
CA ALA A 168 6.50 -4.50 -3.14
C ALA A 168 7.92 -3.90 -3.06
N THR A 169 8.70 -4.15 -4.06
CA THR A 169 10.14 -3.92 -4.14
C THR A 169 10.59 -2.55 -3.65
N GLY A 170 11.29 -2.51 -2.53
CA GLY A 170 12.15 -1.42 -2.08
C GLY A 170 11.49 -0.41 -1.16
N THR A 171 12.15 -0.13 -0.07
CA THR A 171 11.85 0.98 0.83
C THR A 171 12.31 2.30 0.22
N ALA A 172 11.48 3.32 0.22
CA ALA A 172 11.84 4.62 -0.34
C ALA A 172 12.94 5.30 0.48
N ALA A 173 14.04 5.66 -0.16
CA ALA A 173 15.19 6.28 0.50
C ALA A 173 14.86 7.65 1.08
N GLY A 174 15.44 7.98 2.22
CA GLY A 174 15.55 9.34 2.71
C GLY A 174 16.50 10.17 1.85
N GLY A 175 16.26 11.47 1.77
CA GLY A 175 17.12 12.41 1.04
C GLY A 175 18.46 12.59 1.73
N SER A 176 19.53 12.83 0.96
CA SER A 176 20.84 13.18 1.49
C SER A 176 20.87 14.61 2.05
N ALA A 177 21.81 14.88 2.92
CA ALA A 177 22.07 16.21 3.47
C ALA A 177 23.53 16.62 3.27
N SER A 178 23.76 17.88 2.92
CA SER A 178 25.09 18.52 2.98
C SER A 178 25.16 19.45 4.20
N THR A 179 24.26 20.42 4.29
CA THR A 179 24.17 21.40 5.39
C THR A 179 22.72 21.59 5.84
N GLY A 180 21.74 21.38 4.93
CA GLY A 180 20.32 21.29 5.29
C GLY A 180 19.91 19.85 5.56
N GLY A 181 18.79 19.61 6.23
CA GLY A 181 18.26 18.28 6.50
C GLY A 181 17.68 17.61 5.25
N GLY A 182 17.92 16.33 5.05
CA GLY A 182 17.26 15.52 4.02
C GLY A 182 15.82 15.14 4.40
N GLY A 183 14.88 15.14 3.45
CA GLY A 183 13.50 14.72 3.65
C GLY A 183 13.38 13.22 3.93
N GLY A 184 12.38 12.82 4.69
CA GLY A 184 12.09 11.40 4.92
C GLY A 184 11.45 10.73 3.70
N GLY A 185 11.78 9.46 3.43
CA GLY A 185 11.13 8.64 2.39
C GLY A 185 9.69 8.33 2.74
N GLY A 186 8.84 8.13 1.74
CA GLY A 186 7.46 7.66 1.93
C GLY A 186 7.39 6.18 2.28
N GLY A 187 6.35 5.73 2.95
CA GLY A 187 6.10 4.33 3.26
C GLY A 187 5.63 3.55 2.02
N ASP A 188 6.00 2.26 1.94
CA ASP A 188 5.58 1.35 0.88
C ASP A 188 4.25 0.68 1.23
N SER A 189 3.45 0.38 0.22
CA SER A 189 2.30 -0.51 0.28
C SER A 189 2.66 -1.88 -0.28
N THR A 190 1.72 -2.84 -0.29
CA THR A 190 1.92 -4.16 -0.92
C THR A 190 2.08 -4.09 -2.44
N ASP A 191 1.54 -3.07 -3.10
CA ASP A 191 1.51 -2.91 -4.55
C ASP A 191 1.99 -1.52 -5.02
N GLY A 192 2.71 -0.81 -4.18
CA GLY A 192 3.26 0.49 -4.52
C GLY A 192 4.43 0.88 -3.66
N SER A 193 5.40 1.55 -4.27
CA SER A 193 6.58 2.06 -3.57
C SER A 193 6.36 3.50 -3.12
N GLY A 194 6.86 3.82 -1.95
CA GLY A 194 6.91 5.19 -1.46
C GLY A 194 7.81 6.09 -2.31
N GLY A 195 7.59 7.38 -2.24
CA GLY A 195 8.44 8.39 -2.88
C GLY A 195 9.72 8.67 -2.08
N ALA A 196 10.87 8.81 -2.73
CA ALA A 196 12.11 9.18 -2.05
C ALA A 196 12.04 10.57 -1.42
N GLY A 197 12.70 10.78 -0.30
CA GLY A 197 12.85 12.09 0.33
C GLY A 197 13.71 13.06 -0.50
N GLY A 198 13.42 14.34 -0.44
CA GLY A 198 14.19 15.38 -1.09
C GLY A 198 15.52 15.63 -0.38
N ASN A 199 16.58 15.99 -1.14
CA ASN A 199 17.88 16.31 -0.58
C ASN A 199 17.90 17.68 0.09
N GLY A 200 18.64 17.79 1.20
CA GLY A 200 18.93 19.05 1.86
C GLY A 200 20.21 19.68 1.35
N ASP A 201 20.25 21.01 1.29
CA ASP A 201 21.42 21.80 0.88
C ASP A 201 21.50 23.07 1.73
N ALA A 202 22.67 23.79 1.63
CA ALA A 202 22.91 25.07 2.31
C ALA A 202 21.91 26.16 1.90
N THR A 203 21.43 26.15 0.66
CA THR A 203 20.56 27.19 0.10
C THR A 203 19.17 26.67 -0.29
N THR A 204 19.12 25.57 -0.99
CA THR A 204 17.88 25.11 -1.64
C THR A 204 17.65 23.61 -1.40
N GLY A 205 16.64 23.26 -0.61
CA GLY A 205 16.18 21.88 -0.48
C GLY A 205 15.43 21.42 -1.74
N THR A 206 15.60 20.15 -2.15
CA THR A 206 14.88 19.57 -3.27
C THR A 206 13.54 18.98 -2.85
N ALA A 207 12.60 18.86 -3.79
CA ALA A 207 11.32 18.21 -3.54
C ALA A 207 11.48 16.71 -3.27
N GLY A 208 10.63 16.17 -2.41
CA GLY A 208 10.42 14.73 -2.31
C GLY A 208 9.73 14.19 -3.56
N SER A 209 9.99 12.93 -3.87
CA SER A 209 9.39 12.25 -5.03
C SER A 209 7.96 11.80 -4.75
N ASN A 210 7.16 11.72 -5.80
CA ASN A 210 5.86 11.07 -5.72
C ASN A 210 6.00 9.56 -5.53
N ALA A 211 5.04 8.95 -4.85
CA ALA A 211 4.90 7.50 -4.80
C ALA A 211 4.52 6.92 -6.16
N THR A 212 4.83 5.62 -6.36
CA THR A 212 4.46 4.87 -7.56
C THR A 212 3.60 3.66 -7.21
N GLY A 213 2.94 3.08 -8.21
CA GLY A 213 2.00 1.97 -8.01
C GLY A 213 0.74 2.42 -7.26
N TYR A 214 0.27 1.61 -6.26
CA TYR A 214 -0.95 1.85 -5.52
C TYR A 214 -0.70 1.91 -4.01
N GLY A 215 -1.26 2.91 -3.34
CA GLY A 215 -1.23 3.04 -1.88
C GLY A 215 0.11 3.50 -1.28
N GLY A 216 1.18 3.72 -2.07
CA GLY A 216 2.45 4.23 -1.55
C GLY A 216 2.37 5.66 -1.04
N GLY A 217 3.14 6.01 0.01
CA GLY A 217 3.25 7.35 0.58
C GLY A 217 4.25 8.22 -0.17
N GLY A 218 4.03 9.53 -0.26
CA GLY A 218 4.95 10.48 -0.90
C GLY A 218 6.15 10.82 -0.02
N GLY A 219 7.32 11.13 -0.63
CA GLY A 219 8.52 11.58 0.07
C GLY A 219 8.39 12.99 0.66
N GLY A 220 9.04 13.25 1.79
CA GLY A 220 9.13 14.58 2.41
C GLY A 220 10.11 15.49 1.66
N GLY A 221 9.88 16.80 1.70
CA GLY A 221 10.79 17.78 1.10
C GLY A 221 12.08 17.96 1.93
N GLY A 222 13.22 18.14 1.26
CA GLY A 222 14.49 18.49 1.88
C GLY A 222 14.53 19.93 2.36
N ALA A 223 15.36 20.23 3.38
CA ALA A 223 15.55 21.57 3.89
C ALA A 223 16.66 22.32 3.15
N GLY A 224 16.48 23.62 2.98
CA GLY A 224 17.50 24.53 2.50
C GLY A 224 17.44 25.85 3.25
N GLY A 225 18.55 26.55 3.35
CA GLY A 225 18.66 27.82 4.10
C GLY A 225 17.72 28.90 3.58
N THR A 226 17.49 28.95 2.28
CA THR A 226 16.62 29.94 1.62
C THR A 226 15.28 29.35 1.23
N THR A 227 15.24 28.13 0.70
CA THR A 227 14.01 27.46 0.27
C THR A 227 14.02 26.00 0.68
N THR A 228 12.85 25.49 1.00
CA THR A 228 12.61 24.06 1.25
C THR A 228 11.98 23.41 0.05
N GLY A 229 12.27 22.12 -0.15
CA GLY A 229 11.61 21.32 -1.16
C GLY A 229 10.14 21.04 -0.81
N ASN A 230 9.30 20.89 -1.82
CA ASN A 230 7.92 20.45 -1.67
C ASN A 230 7.88 18.98 -1.26
N GLY A 231 6.83 18.56 -0.58
CA GLY A 231 6.53 17.14 -0.40
C GLY A 231 6.06 16.48 -1.70
N GLY A 232 6.37 15.20 -1.88
CA GLY A 232 5.83 14.39 -2.97
C GLY A 232 4.40 13.91 -2.68
N ASN A 233 3.65 13.61 -3.72
CA ASN A 233 2.31 13.04 -3.60
C ASN A 233 2.38 11.55 -3.26
N GLY A 234 1.42 11.05 -2.48
CA GLY A 234 1.13 9.61 -2.38
C GLY A 234 0.57 9.06 -3.69
N SER A 235 0.29 7.77 -3.73
CA SER A 235 -0.41 7.12 -4.84
C SER A 235 -1.84 6.72 -4.45
N ALA A 236 -2.74 6.64 -5.44
CA ALA A 236 -4.12 6.25 -5.21
C ALA A 236 -4.23 4.80 -4.72
N GLY A 237 -5.35 4.46 -4.07
CA GLY A 237 -5.71 3.09 -3.78
C GLY A 237 -6.19 2.33 -5.02
N TYR A 238 -6.53 1.03 -4.84
CA TYR A 238 -7.17 0.25 -5.89
C TYR A 238 -7.95 -0.94 -5.31
N ILE A 239 -8.73 -1.60 -6.17
CA ILE A 239 -9.45 -2.84 -5.89
C ILE A 239 -9.09 -3.87 -6.96
N LEU A 240 -8.69 -5.08 -6.52
CA LEU A 240 -8.57 -6.26 -7.36
C LEU A 240 -9.61 -7.29 -6.92
N ILE A 241 -10.39 -7.81 -7.88
CA ILE A 241 -11.38 -8.86 -7.64
C ILE A 241 -11.12 -10.00 -8.61
N LEU A 242 -10.88 -11.19 -8.07
CA LEU A 242 -10.78 -12.44 -8.81
C LEU A 242 -12.07 -13.21 -8.59
N GLU A 243 -12.88 -13.37 -9.62
CA GLU A 243 -14.16 -14.09 -9.57
C GLU A 243 -13.95 -15.54 -10.00
N TYR A 244 -14.43 -16.48 -9.20
CA TYR A 244 -14.45 -17.91 -9.48
C TYR A 244 -15.89 -18.36 -9.67
N GLY A 245 -16.12 -19.40 -10.47
CA GLY A 245 -17.42 -20.01 -10.63
C GLY A 245 -17.94 -20.62 -9.33
N ASN A 246 -19.13 -21.21 -9.37
CA ASN A 246 -19.63 -22.01 -8.26
C ASN A 246 -18.73 -23.24 -8.10
N VAL A 247 -17.99 -23.30 -7.01
CA VAL A 247 -17.20 -24.44 -6.51
C VAL A 247 -17.93 -25.08 -5.35
#